data_f68a8ce8368c8b078b5d83189172a7d4
#
_entry.id   f68a8ce8368c8b078b5d83189172a7d4
#
_cell.length_a   1.000
_cell.length_b   1.000
_cell.length_c   1.000
_cell.angle_alpha   90.00
_cell.angle_beta   90.00
_cell.angle_gamma   90.00
#
_symmetry.space_group_name_H-M   'P 1'
#
loop_
_entity.id
_entity.type
_entity.pdbx_description
1 polymer ?
#
loop_
_entity_poly.entity_id
_entity_poly.type
_entity_poly.pdbx_seq_one_letter_code
_entity_poly.pdbx_strand_id
1 'polypeptide(L)'
;MVAVRYLGHAGFVVSHDGCRILMDPWFYPAFLDSWFPFPDNRNLLDEVLAGPFDYLYVSHAHEDHFDRRLLEQLDRSITVVVPRYRSKIMVKRFRELGFENVVALAHRESLELAPGFTATVYLDTSHKEDSGLLLDVDGFRFLDLNDCNTPMSELPGDIDLLAAQYSGAMWYPNCYDYPPHVMAEKVAQVCSDLMDTLYRKVRITGAKAYVPSAGPACFLDPELAEFNDRDRTIFPSWEQVAGDFAAACPGVSVLRIGPGDDIAVAADRRPAVVPASPEGSRLDEDLAAYRTRRKDEWQPFHAGPEPTVSMAEIEAYFGTLQRWNKRFLGDFSKDIRLVAGTDNWHVRLGRLAEDFVIEGEEPYDPEYTLLMSPRVLRAVVDGEAGWEEALLSMRVGLHRHPDLFDLTFMSLLRYGHQPVQTMQMLRERQNTETIERDGLRLQRFCPHAGEDLTFADISGGVIECPRHHWVWDARSGQCVDKGTVPLRVEVLDEGSPALRTGANPDG
;
A
#
# COMPACT_ATOMS: atom_id res chain seq x y z
N MET A 1 -31.41 1.21 -9.34
CA MET A 1 -30.98 2.23 -8.35
C MET A 1 -29.62 1.78 -7.82
N VAL A 2 -28.64 2.69 -7.74
CA VAL A 2 -27.29 2.37 -7.25
C VAL A 2 -27.26 2.49 -5.72
N ALA A 3 -26.72 1.48 -5.04
CA ALA A 3 -26.45 1.52 -3.61
C ALA A 3 -25.01 1.06 -3.35
N VAL A 4 -24.29 1.79 -2.51
CA VAL A 4 -22.92 1.48 -2.08
C VAL A 4 -22.94 1.31 -0.56
N ARG A 5 -22.70 0.09 -0.06
CA ARG A 5 -22.61 -0.23 1.35
C ARG A 5 -21.14 -0.30 1.77
N TYR A 6 -20.81 0.38 2.86
CA TYR A 6 -19.46 0.39 3.41
C TYR A 6 -19.28 -0.72 4.44
N LEU A 7 -18.23 -1.50 4.29
CA LEU A 7 -17.90 -2.60 5.19
C LEU A 7 -16.78 -2.28 6.19
N GLY A 8 -16.13 -1.14 6.03
CA GLY A 8 -14.93 -0.74 6.78
C GLY A 8 -13.67 -0.83 5.93
N HIS A 9 -12.64 -0.08 6.29
CA HIS A 9 -11.34 0.02 5.62
C HIS A 9 -11.48 0.34 4.12
N ALA A 10 -11.16 -0.60 3.23
CA ALA A 10 -11.36 -0.51 1.78
C ALA A 10 -12.55 -1.36 1.30
N GLY A 11 -13.35 -1.92 2.23
CA GLY A 11 -14.42 -2.86 1.92
C GLY A 11 -15.71 -2.17 1.49
N PHE A 12 -16.26 -2.55 0.32
CA PHE A 12 -17.54 -2.07 -0.18
C PHE A 12 -18.39 -3.19 -0.78
N VAL A 13 -19.70 -3.02 -0.76
CA VAL A 13 -20.62 -3.75 -1.63
C VAL A 13 -21.32 -2.73 -2.52
N VAL A 14 -21.20 -2.89 -3.84
CA VAL A 14 -21.94 -2.05 -4.79
C VAL A 14 -23.01 -2.89 -5.48
N SER A 15 -24.23 -2.37 -5.51
CA SER A 15 -25.36 -3.07 -6.10
C SER A 15 -26.15 -2.20 -7.08
N HIS A 16 -26.56 -2.80 -8.20
CA HIS A 16 -27.39 -2.20 -9.22
C HIS A 16 -28.25 -3.26 -9.92
N ASP A 17 -29.57 -3.06 -9.91
CA ASP A 17 -30.57 -3.90 -10.61
C ASP A 17 -30.41 -5.41 -10.38
N GLY A 18 -30.07 -5.80 -9.16
CA GLY A 18 -29.91 -7.18 -8.74
C GLY A 18 -28.48 -7.73 -8.89
N CYS A 19 -27.58 -7.07 -9.63
CA CYS A 19 -26.17 -7.40 -9.68
C CYS A 19 -25.43 -6.81 -8.49
N ARG A 20 -24.58 -7.60 -7.83
CA ARG A 20 -23.83 -7.21 -6.64
C ARG A 20 -22.34 -7.57 -6.76
N ILE A 21 -21.49 -6.60 -6.51
CA ILE A 21 -20.03 -6.79 -6.39
C ILE A 21 -19.57 -6.51 -4.96
N LEU A 22 -18.82 -7.45 -4.39
CA LEU A 22 -18.12 -7.32 -3.12
C LEU A 22 -16.67 -6.88 -3.42
N MET A 23 -16.16 -5.87 -2.71
CA MET A 23 -14.83 -5.29 -2.96
C MET A 23 -14.02 -5.31 -1.67
N ASP A 24 -12.78 -5.77 -1.72
CA ASP A 24 -11.77 -5.78 -0.66
C ASP A 24 -12.33 -6.03 0.77
N PRO A 25 -13.11 -7.12 0.99
CA PRO A 25 -13.72 -7.37 2.29
C PRO A 25 -12.68 -7.83 3.30
N TRP A 26 -12.55 -7.09 4.42
CA TRP A 26 -11.60 -7.40 5.49
C TRP A 26 -12.27 -7.42 6.87
N PHE A 27 -12.18 -8.57 7.60
CA PHE A 27 -12.83 -8.81 8.88
C PHE A 27 -11.94 -9.48 9.92
N TYR A 28 -10.92 -10.23 9.50
CA TYR A 28 -10.00 -10.92 10.39
C TYR A 28 -8.69 -10.15 10.52
N PRO A 29 -7.94 -10.34 11.63
CA PRO A 29 -6.68 -9.63 11.80
C PRO A 29 -5.69 -9.96 10.67
N ALA A 30 -4.90 -8.95 10.31
CA ALA A 30 -3.88 -9.01 9.28
C ALA A 30 -2.47 -8.84 9.88
N PHE A 31 -1.44 -9.20 9.10
CA PHE A 31 -0.02 -8.98 9.40
C PHE A 31 0.39 -9.52 10.78
N LEU A 32 0.46 -10.85 10.91
CA LEU A 32 0.79 -11.54 12.16
C LEU A 32 -0.16 -11.13 13.30
N ASP A 33 -1.44 -11.11 13.02
CA ASP A 33 -2.53 -10.79 13.94
C ASP A 33 -2.37 -9.42 14.64
N SER A 34 -1.76 -8.43 13.96
CA SER A 34 -1.49 -7.11 14.55
C SER A 34 -2.48 -6.03 14.15
N TRP A 35 -2.95 -6.02 12.89
CA TRP A 35 -3.89 -5.02 12.38
C TRP A 35 -5.33 -5.50 12.47
N PHE A 36 -6.21 -4.58 12.85
CA PHE A 36 -7.66 -4.83 12.94
C PHE A 36 -8.44 -3.74 12.20
N PRO A 37 -9.59 -4.07 11.57
CA PRO A 37 -10.51 -3.06 11.05
C PRO A 37 -10.92 -2.07 12.12
N PHE A 38 -11.05 -0.79 11.79
CA PHE A 38 -11.49 0.24 12.75
C PHE A 38 -12.47 1.22 12.09
N PRO A 39 -13.63 1.45 12.70
CA PRO A 39 -14.21 0.72 13.83
C PRO A 39 -14.46 -0.76 13.56
N ASP A 40 -14.72 -1.56 14.63
CA ASP A 40 -15.00 -3.00 14.52
C ASP A 40 -16.18 -3.27 13.59
N ASN A 41 -15.94 -4.02 12.53
CA ASN A 41 -16.96 -4.36 11.53
C ASN A 41 -17.47 -5.80 11.62
N ARG A 42 -17.06 -6.54 12.65
CA ARG A 42 -17.36 -7.98 12.78
C ARG A 42 -18.88 -8.28 12.78
N ASN A 43 -19.70 -7.34 13.20
CA ASN A 43 -21.16 -7.47 13.16
C ASN A 43 -21.73 -7.58 11.74
N LEU A 44 -20.95 -7.24 10.70
CA LEU A 44 -21.36 -7.36 9.29
C LEU A 44 -20.90 -8.71 8.67
N LEU A 45 -20.10 -9.51 9.38
CA LEU A 45 -19.53 -10.74 8.82
C LEU A 45 -20.62 -11.71 8.35
N ASP A 46 -21.63 -11.97 9.18
CA ASP A 46 -22.71 -12.91 8.85
C ASP A 46 -23.52 -12.45 7.63
N GLU A 47 -23.70 -11.13 7.47
CA GLU A 47 -24.35 -10.54 6.29
C GLU A 47 -23.51 -10.77 5.03
N VAL A 48 -22.21 -10.56 5.11
CA VAL A 48 -21.30 -10.79 3.98
C VAL A 48 -21.22 -12.28 3.63
N LEU A 49 -21.17 -13.17 4.61
CA LEU A 49 -21.15 -14.63 4.37
C LEU A 49 -22.49 -15.14 3.81
N ALA A 50 -23.62 -14.50 4.16
CA ALA A 50 -24.91 -14.87 3.62
C ALA A 50 -25.10 -14.48 2.14
N GLY A 51 -24.35 -13.49 1.64
CA GLY A 51 -24.41 -13.06 0.24
C GLY A 51 -25.83 -12.72 -0.25
N PRO A 52 -26.22 -13.11 -1.47
CA PRO A 52 -25.37 -13.55 -2.57
C PRO A 52 -24.57 -12.41 -3.20
N PHE A 53 -23.45 -12.74 -3.84
CA PHE A 53 -22.67 -11.83 -4.66
C PHE A 53 -22.44 -12.47 -6.04
N ASP A 54 -22.55 -11.68 -7.12
CA ASP A 54 -22.24 -12.11 -8.49
C ASP A 54 -20.73 -12.01 -8.73
N TYR A 55 -20.12 -10.97 -8.16
CA TYR A 55 -18.70 -10.65 -8.33
C TYR A 55 -18.00 -10.38 -7.00
N LEU A 56 -16.73 -10.73 -6.97
CA LEU A 56 -15.78 -10.37 -5.91
C LEU A 56 -14.56 -9.70 -6.57
N TYR A 57 -14.25 -8.48 -6.15
CA TYR A 57 -13.01 -7.82 -6.51
C TYR A 57 -12.06 -7.80 -5.33
N VAL A 58 -10.77 -8.10 -5.58
CA VAL A 58 -9.69 -7.90 -4.60
C VAL A 58 -8.55 -7.19 -5.32
N SER A 59 -8.18 -6.04 -4.78
CA SER A 59 -7.23 -5.11 -5.37
C SER A 59 -5.81 -5.65 -5.44
N HIS A 60 -5.32 -6.23 -4.34
CA HIS A 60 -3.96 -6.76 -4.24
C HIS A 60 -3.84 -7.82 -3.13
N ALA A 61 -2.61 -8.28 -2.85
CA ALA A 61 -2.36 -9.46 -2.06
C ALA A 61 -2.10 -9.21 -0.57
N HIS A 62 -2.14 -7.97 -0.07
CA HIS A 62 -2.02 -7.67 1.36
C HIS A 62 -3.23 -8.21 2.13
N GLU A 63 -3.00 -8.63 3.38
CA GLU A 63 -3.98 -9.36 4.17
C GLU A 63 -5.19 -8.52 4.58
N ASP A 64 -5.08 -7.20 4.64
CA ASP A 64 -6.16 -6.24 4.90
C ASP A 64 -7.03 -5.95 3.66
N HIS A 65 -6.72 -6.56 2.51
CA HIS A 65 -7.52 -6.61 1.28
C HIS A 65 -7.81 -8.04 0.84
N PHE A 66 -6.82 -8.93 0.94
CA PHE A 66 -6.94 -10.35 0.68
C PHE A 66 -7.14 -11.12 1.99
N ASP A 67 -8.26 -10.93 2.68
CA ASP A 67 -8.58 -11.63 3.92
C ASP A 67 -8.82 -13.12 3.64
N ARG A 68 -7.77 -13.91 3.72
CA ARG A 68 -7.81 -15.35 3.42
C ARG A 68 -8.86 -16.09 4.25
N ARG A 69 -8.97 -15.76 5.54
CA ARG A 69 -9.91 -16.41 6.46
C ARG A 69 -11.36 -16.20 6.06
N LEU A 70 -11.68 -14.99 5.59
CA LEU A 70 -12.99 -14.68 5.03
C LEU A 70 -13.19 -15.37 3.68
N LEU A 71 -12.22 -15.22 2.77
CA LEU A 71 -12.30 -15.73 1.40
C LEU A 71 -12.49 -17.26 1.36
N GLU A 72 -11.94 -17.99 2.34
CA GLU A 72 -12.15 -19.43 2.51
C GLU A 72 -13.60 -19.81 2.86
N GLN A 73 -14.43 -18.86 3.29
CA GLN A 73 -15.81 -19.09 3.69
C GLN A 73 -16.84 -18.66 2.65
N LEU A 74 -16.41 -17.86 1.64
CA LEU A 74 -17.32 -17.37 0.59
C LEU A 74 -17.75 -18.48 -0.39
N ASP A 75 -18.88 -18.27 -1.06
CA ASP A 75 -19.39 -19.13 -2.12
C ASP A 75 -18.41 -19.19 -3.31
N ARG A 76 -18.02 -20.36 -3.75
CA ARG A 76 -17.10 -20.59 -4.87
C ARG A 76 -17.70 -20.32 -6.25
N SER A 77 -19.03 -20.15 -6.34
CA SER A 77 -19.70 -19.78 -7.59
C SER A 77 -19.51 -18.30 -7.99
N ILE A 78 -19.08 -17.44 -7.04
CA ILE A 78 -18.80 -16.04 -7.28
C ILE A 78 -17.73 -15.89 -8.37
N THR A 79 -17.97 -14.98 -9.33
CA THR A 79 -16.94 -14.60 -10.30
C THR A 79 -15.95 -13.63 -9.68
N VAL A 80 -14.70 -14.05 -9.56
CA VAL A 80 -13.62 -13.23 -8.97
C VAL A 80 -13.01 -12.37 -10.07
N VAL A 81 -13.01 -11.06 -9.87
CA VAL A 81 -12.32 -10.07 -10.71
C VAL A 81 -11.03 -9.66 -10.01
N VAL A 82 -9.90 -9.84 -10.68
CA VAL A 82 -8.59 -9.49 -10.13
C VAL A 82 -7.78 -8.69 -11.16
N PRO A 83 -6.82 -7.88 -10.71
CA PRO A 83 -5.87 -7.24 -11.61
C PRO A 83 -4.94 -8.27 -12.27
N ARG A 84 -4.57 -8.01 -13.53
CA ARG A 84 -3.62 -8.83 -14.29
C ARG A 84 -2.20 -8.42 -13.99
N TYR A 85 -1.69 -8.83 -12.85
CA TYR A 85 -0.30 -8.61 -12.48
C TYR A 85 0.66 -9.54 -13.24
N ARG A 86 1.93 -9.13 -13.31
CA ARG A 86 2.99 -9.93 -13.96
C ARG A 86 3.31 -11.22 -13.19
N SER A 87 3.24 -11.18 -11.84
CA SER A 87 3.46 -12.34 -10.99
C SER A 87 2.35 -13.39 -11.11
N LYS A 88 1.15 -12.98 -11.53
CA LYS A 88 -0.09 -13.79 -11.54
C LYS A 88 -0.48 -14.31 -10.14
N ILE A 89 0.04 -13.70 -9.08
CA ILE A 89 -0.15 -14.18 -7.71
C ILE A 89 -1.62 -14.21 -7.32
N MET A 90 -2.41 -13.19 -7.72
CA MET A 90 -3.83 -13.11 -7.39
C MET A 90 -4.61 -14.28 -7.99
N VAL A 91 -4.43 -14.55 -9.29
CA VAL A 91 -5.09 -15.68 -9.97
C VAL A 91 -4.71 -17.01 -9.31
N LYS A 92 -3.44 -17.18 -8.93
CA LYS A 92 -2.94 -18.39 -8.27
C LYS A 92 -3.61 -18.56 -6.90
N ARG A 93 -3.57 -17.54 -6.04
CA ARG A 93 -4.15 -17.57 -4.69
C ARG A 93 -5.66 -17.89 -4.72
N PHE A 94 -6.44 -17.28 -5.61
CA PHE A 94 -7.87 -17.57 -5.73
C PHE A 94 -8.16 -19.00 -6.22
N ARG A 95 -7.37 -19.51 -7.14
CA ARG A 95 -7.50 -20.91 -7.57
C ARG A 95 -7.14 -21.90 -6.46
N GLU A 96 -6.14 -21.59 -5.65
CA GLU A 96 -5.78 -22.38 -4.46
C GLU A 96 -6.91 -22.39 -3.42
N LEU A 97 -7.69 -21.31 -3.33
CA LEU A 97 -8.91 -21.24 -2.51
C LEU A 97 -10.12 -21.97 -3.13
N GLY A 98 -9.99 -22.49 -4.35
CA GLY A 98 -11.05 -23.25 -5.04
C GLY A 98 -12.01 -22.40 -5.88
N PHE A 99 -11.71 -21.13 -6.14
CA PHE A 99 -12.48 -20.32 -7.10
C PHE A 99 -12.10 -20.69 -8.53
N GLU A 100 -13.07 -21.12 -9.33
CA GLU A 100 -12.85 -21.51 -10.72
C GLU A 100 -13.05 -20.33 -11.68
N ASN A 101 -14.00 -19.45 -11.39
CA ASN A 101 -14.35 -18.30 -12.20
C ASN A 101 -13.47 -17.09 -11.83
N VAL A 102 -12.25 -17.02 -12.34
CA VAL A 102 -11.30 -15.92 -12.06
C VAL A 102 -11.02 -15.16 -13.35
N VAL A 103 -11.45 -13.90 -13.41
CA VAL A 103 -11.25 -12.97 -14.53
C VAL A 103 -10.12 -11.99 -14.14
N ALA A 104 -9.06 -11.96 -14.93
CA ALA A 104 -7.94 -11.06 -14.72
C ALA A 104 -7.96 -9.92 -15.73
N LEU A 105 -8.12 -8.67 -15.25
CA LEU A 105 -8.20 -7.47 -16.09
C LEU A 105 -6.86 -6.72 -16.09
N ALA A 106 -6.43 -6.29 -17.27
CA ALA A 106 -5.26 -5.45 -17.44
C ALA A 106 -5.56 -3.99 -17.01
N HIS A 107 -4.52 -3.18 -16.94
CA HIS A 107 -4.68 -1.75 -16.74
C HIS A 107 -5.63 -1.14 -17.76
N ARG A 108 -6.68 -0.43 -17.28
CA ARG A 108 -7.75 0.20 -18.06
C ARG A 108 -8.59 -0.78 -18.88
N GLU A 109 -8.50 -2.08 -18.60
CA GLU A 109 -9.41 -3.07 -19.16
C GLU A 109 -10.72 -3.08 -18.36
N SER A 110 -11.85 -3.15 -19.07
CA SER A 110 -13.19 -3.11 -18.50
C SER A 110 -13.91 -4.45 -18.65
N LEU A 111 -14.78 -4.74 -17.70
CA LEU A 111 -15.71 -5.86 -17.69
C LEU A 111 -17.13 -5.31 -17.46
N GLU A 112 -18.06 -5.63 -18.36
CA GLU A 112 -19.49 -5.40 -18.11
C GLU A 112 -19.99 -6.45 -17.11
N LEU A 113 -20.43 -5.99 -15.94
CA LEU A 113 -20.98 -6.84 -14.87
C LEU A 113 -22.46 -7.13 -15.11
N ALA A 114 -23.20 -6.12 -15.56
CA ALA A 114 -24.59 -6.16 -15.95
C ALA A 114 -24.87 -4.98 -16.93
N PRO A 115 -26.01 -4.94 -17.63
CA PRO A 115 -26.37 -3.80 -18.45
C PRO A 115 -26.28 -2.48 -17.68
N GLY A 116 -25.47 -1.54 -18.19
CA GLY A 116 -25.22 -0.25 -17.53
C GLY A 116 -24.31 -0.31 -16.30
N PHE A 117 -23.72 -1.45 -15.98
CA PHE A 117 -22.80 -1.62 -14.84
C PHE A 117 -21.45 -2.18 -15.31
N THR A 118 -20.42 -1.35 -15.32
CA THR A 118 -19.08 -1.69 -15.82
C THR A 118 -18.02 -1.50 -14.72
N ALA A 119 -17.09 -2.44 -14.64
CA ALA A 119 -15.91 -2.37 -13.79
C ALA A 119 -14.65 -2.20 -14.63
N THR A 120 -13.78 -1.23 -14.29
CA THR A 120 -12.51 -0.96 -14.99
C THR A 120 -11.36 -0.93 -13.99
N VAL A 121 -10.31 -1.73 -14.20
CA VAL A 121 -9.15 -1.82 -13.31
C VAL A 121 -8.11 -0.75 -13.64
N TYR A 122 -7.59 -0.08 -12.63
CA TYR A 122 -6.48 0.87 -12.69
C TYR A 122 -5.31 0.37 -11.87
N LEU A 123 -4.18 0.04 -12.50
CA LEU A 123 -3.03 -0.52 -11.81
C LEU A 123 -2.07 0.57 -11.29
N ASP A 124 -1.40 0.30 -10.17
CA ASP A 124 -0.04 0.80 -9.99
C ASP A 124 0.83 0.11 -11.05
N THR A 125 1.27 0.85 -12.04
CA THR A 125 2.01 0.30 -13.20
C THR A 125 3.46 -0.05 -12.86
N SER A 126 3.89 0.22 -11.61
CA SER A 126 5.21 -0.16 -11.10
C SER A 126 5.26 -1.63 -10.67
N HIS A 127 6.36 -2.00 -10.01
CA HIS A 127 6.57 -3.35 -9.46
C HIS A 127 5.67 -3.71 -8.26
N LYS A 128 4.91 -2.76 -7.71
CA LYS A 128 4.19 -2.95 -6.42
C LYS A 128 2.97 -3.85 -6.50
N GLU A 129 2.46 -4.09 -7.69
CA GLU A 129 1.30 -4.96 -7.91
C GLU A 129 0.09 -4.59 -7.05
N ASP A 130 -0.40 -3.38 -7.25
CA ASP A 130 -1.56 -2.82 -6.59
C ASP A 130 -2.55 -2.22 -7.60
N SER A 131 -3.83 -2.09 -7.25
CA SER A 131 -4.87 -1.61 -8.17
C SER A 131 -6.05 -0.95 -7.48
N GLY A 132 -6.64 0.02 -8.18
CA GLY A 132 -7.97 0.56 -7.89
C GLY A 132 -9.00 0.07 -8.92
N LEU A 133 -10.27 0.29 -8.61
CA LEU A 133 -11.42 -0.08 -9.44
C LEU A 133 -12.31 1.13 -9.69
N LEU A 134 -12.60 1.40 -10.95
CA LEU A 134 -13.66 2.32 -11.36
C LEU A 134 -14.91 1.51 -11.66
N LEU A 135 -15.99 1.80 -10.97
CA LEU A 135 -17.34 1.34 -11.29
C LEU A 135 -18.12 2.47 -11.97
N ASP A 136 -18.60 2.20 -13.18
CA ASP A 136 -19.54 3.07 -13.89
C ASP A 136 -20.91 2.39 -13.88
N VAL A 137 -21.86 3.04 -13.21
CA VAL A 137 -23.21 2.50 -13.00
C VAL A 137 -24.22 3.51 -13.50
N ASP A 138 -24.73 3.32 -14.73
CA ASP A 138 -25.65 4.26 -15.41
C ASP A 138 -25.10 5.70 -15.42
N GLY A 139 -23.78 5.85 -15.59
CA GLY A 139 -23.07 7.11 -15.60
C GLY A 139 -22.69 7.66 -14.22
N PHE A 140 -23.12 7.05 -13.11
CA PHE A 140 -22.52 7.33 -11.79
C PHE A 140 -21.16 6.64 -11.70
N ARG A 141 -20.12 7.41 -11.44
CA ARG A 141 -18.72 6.95 -11.47
C ARG A 141 -18.12 6.92 -10.07
N PHE A 142 -17.98 5.71 -9.53
CA PHE A 142 -17.31 5.45 -8.26
C PHE A 142 -15.91 4.91 -8.52
N LEU A 143 -14.89 5.67 -8.15
CA LEU A 143 -13.48 5.27 -8.20
C LEU A 143 -13.03 4.90 -6.79
N ASP A 144 -12.76 3.64 -6.57
CA ASP A 144 -12.10 3.14 -5.37
C ASP A 144 -10.61 2.93 -5.69
N LEU A 145 -9.77 3.79 -5.15
CA LEU A 145 -8.31 3.66 -5.24
C LEU A 145 -7.73 2.94 -4.04
N ASN A 146 -8.52 2.74 -2.97
CA ASN A 146 -8.03 2.20 -1.71
C ASN A 146 -6.66 2.80 -1.33
N ASP A 147 -5.57 2.02 -1.18
CA ASP A 147 -4.20 2.47 -0.98
C ASP A 147 -3.34 2.44 -2.26
N CYS A 148 -3.96 2.11 -3.42
CA CYS A 148 -3.31 2.08 -4.72
C CYS A 148 -2.80 3.46 -5.17
N ASN A 149 -1.62 3.45 -5.74
CA ASN A 149 -0.98 4.61 -6.32
C ASN A 149 -0.81 4.45 -7.84
N THR A 150 -1.93 4.33 -8.55
CA THR A 150 -1.95 4.52 -10.01
C THR A 150 -1.26 5.85 -10.37
N PRO A 151 -0.35 5.86 -11.36
CA PRO A 151 0.31 7.09 -11.80
C PRO A 151 -0.72 8.20 -12.08
N MET A 152 -0.40 9.42 -11.67
CA MET A 152 -1.33 10.57 -11.79
C MET A 152 -1.80 10.80 -13.22
N SER A 153 -0.94 10.55 -14.22
CA SER A 153 -1.26 10.65 -15.66
C SER A 153 -2.27 9.61 -16.16
N GLU A 154 -2.48 8.54 -15.40
CA GLU A 154 -3.34 7.42 -15.79
C GLU A 154 -4.70 7.43 -15.09
N LEU A 155 -4.89 8.34 -14.12
CA LEU A 155 -6.14 8.43 -13.37
C LEU A 155 -7.30 8.92 -14.27
N PRO A 156 -8.50 8.33 -14.11
CA PRO A 156 -9.69 8.78 -14.83
C PRO A 156 -10.20 10.10 -14.27
N GLY A 157 -10.76 10.96 -15.12
CA GLY A 157 -11.47 12.19 -14.72
C GLY A 157 -12.97 12.00 -14.54
N ASP A 158 -13.69 13.08 -14.19
CA ASP A 158 -15.16 13.13 -14.01
C ASP A 158 -15.70 12.07 -13.03
N ILE A 159 -15.14 12.03 -11.82
CA ILE A 159 -15.50 11.09 -10.77
C ILE A 159 -16.58 11.69 -9.86
N ASP A 160 -17.68 10.96 -9.67
CA ASP A 160 -18.76 11.37 -8.77
C ASP A 160 -18.43 11.05 -7.30
N LEU A 161 -17.82 9.87 -7.05
CA LEU A 161 -17.38 9.42 -5.74
C LEU A 161 -15.96 8.84 -5.82
N LEU A 162 -15.07 9.34 -4.98
CA LEU A 162 -13.71 8.80 -4.80
C LEU A 162 -13.58 8.21 -3.41
N ALA A 163 -13.10 6.97 -3.31
CA ALA A 163 -12.58 6.38 -2.09
C ALA A 163 -11.07 6.22 -2.22
N ALA A 164 -10.30 6.70 -1.25
CA ALA A 164 -8.85 6.63 -1.28
C ALA A 164 -8.26 6.82 0.12
N GLN A 165 -7.07 6.28 0.32
CA GLN A 165 -6.27 6.36 1.54
C GLN A 165 -5.90 7.81 1.88
N TYR A 166 -5.91 8.11 3.19
CA TYR A 166 -5.49 9.39 3.78
C TYR A 166 -4.51 9.22 4.94
N SER A 167 -4.30 8.00 5.41
CA SER A 167 -3.39 7.67 6.51
C SER A 167 -2.28 6.73 6.03
N GLY A 168 -1.22 6.54 6.83
CA GLY A 168 -0.15 5.62 6.47
C GLY A 168 -0.58 4.16 6.48
N ALA A 169 0.13 3.35 5.69
CA ALA A 169 0.08 1.90 5.69
C ALA A 169 1.52 1.37 5.54
N MET A 170 2.40 1.77 6.47
CA MET A 170 3.82 1.38 6.45
C MET A 170 4.42 1.47 7.86
N TRP A 171 5.58 0.85 8.03
CA TRP A 171 6.35 0.85 9.29
C TRP A 171 7.22 2.10 9.48
N TYR A 172 7.58 2.82 8.41
CA TYR A 172 8.38 4.05 8.51
C TYR A 172 7.49 5.25 8.82
N PRO A 173 7.89 6.13 9.72
CA PRO A 173 9.09 6.08 10.59
C PRO A 173 8.86 5.34 11.92
N ASN A 174 7.64 4.95 12.27
CA ASN A 174 7.25 4.56 13.62
C ASN A 174 7.96 3.31 14.16
N CYS A 175 8.46 2.41 13.30
CA CYS A 175 9.26 1.26 13.73
C CYS A 175 10.77 1.55 13.85
N TYR A 176 11.21 2.80 13.59
CA TYR A 176 12.60 3.19 13.75
C TYR A 176 12.86 3.80 15.13
N ASP A 177 14.08 3.63 15.64
CA ASP A 177 14.51 4.12 16.96
C ASP A 177 14.98 5.57 16.97
N TYR A 178 14.25 6.44 16.26
CA TYR A 178 14.56 7.87 16.22
C TYR A 178 14.36 8.55 17.58
N PRO A 179 15.20 9.55 17.92
CA PRO A 179 14.91 10.44 19.03
C PRO A 179 13.50 11.06 18.88
N PRO A 180 12.77 11.33 19.99
CA PRO A 180 11.37 11.75 19.94
C PRO A 180 11.09 12.97 19.02
N HIS A 181 11.99 13.97 19.01
CA HIS A 181 11.82 15.15 18.14
C HIS A 181 12.01 14.82 16.66
N VAL A 182 12.97 13.95 16.34
CA VAL A 182 13.18 13.48 14.95
C VAL A 182 12.00 12.62 14.49
N MET A 183 11.50 11.75 15.37
CA MET A 183 10.31 10.95 15.09
C MET A 183 9.12 11.85 14.76
N ALA A 184 8.87 12.89 15.57
CA ALA A 184 7.76 13.82 15.35
C ALA A 184 7.88 14.56 14.01
N GLU A 185 9.07 15.02 13.64
CA GLU A 185 9.32 15.66 12.33
C GLU A 185 9.06 14.70 11.17
N LYS A 186 9.56 13.45 11.27
CA LYS A 186 9.36 12.44 10.22
C LYS A 186 7.90 12.00 10.08
N VAL A 187 7.19 11.83 11.19
CA VAL A 187 5.74 11.53 11.20
C VAL A 187 4.97 12.66 10.52
N ALA A 188 5.22 13.92 10.90
CA ALA A 188 4.56 15.08 10.31
C ALA A 188 4.83 15.15 8.79
N GLN A 189 6.07 14.90 8.35
CA GLN A 189 6.42 14.88 6.93
C GLN A 189 5.68 13.78 6.17
N VAL A 190 5.64 12.55 6.70
CA VAL A 190 4.93 11.44 6.04
C VAL A 190 3.43 11.72 5.95
N CYS A 191 2.81 12.23 7.01
CA CYS A 191 1.40 12.60 6.98
C CYS A 191 1.12 13.71 5.96
N SER A 192 1.97 14.73 5.88
CA SER A 192 1.87 15.79 4.87
C SER A 192 1.98 15.23 3.44
N ASP A 193 2.98 14.38 3.17
CA ASP A 193 3.20 13.77 1.85
C ASP A 193 1.98 12.93 1.39
N LEU A 194 1.38 12.19 2.31
CA LEU A 194 0.16 11.39 2.06
C LEU A 194 -1.03 12.28 1.71
N MET A 195 -1.25 13.34 2.49
CA MET A 195 -2.35 14.28 2.24
C MET A 195 -2.15 15.04 0.93
N ASP A 196 -0.95 15.47 0.59
CA ASP A 196 -0.66 16.12 -0.69
C ASP A 196 -0.91 15.19 -1.88
N THR A 197 -0.57 13.91 -1.73
CA THR A 197 -0.90 12.88 -2.73
C THR A 197 -2.42 12.75 -2.89
N LEU A 198 -3.17 12.70 -1.80
CA LEU A 198 -4.64 12.67 -1.82
C LEU A 198 -5.22 13.92 -2.49
N TYR A 199 -4.74 15.12 -2.16
CA TYR A 199 -5.23 16.35 -2.77
C TYR A 199 -5.01 16.36 -4.28
N ARG A 200 -3.87 15.87 -4.76
CA ARG A 200 -3.58 15.71 -6.20
C ARG A 200 -4.52 14.72 -6.86
N LYS A 201 -4.76 13.53 -6.24
CA LYS A 201 -5.73 12.53 -6.73
C LYS A 201 -7.12 13.15 -6.88
N VAL A 202 -7.61 13.86 -5.88
CA VAL A 202 -8.92 14.55 -5.89
C VAL A 202 -9.01 15.57 -7.03
N ARG A 203 -7.98 16.40 -7.21
CA ARG A 203 -7.97 17.45 -8.28
C ARG A 203 -7.93 16.84 -9.68
N ILE A 204 -7.08 15.84 -9.91
CA ILE A 204 -6.90 15.20 -11.21
C ILE A 204 -8.17 14.43 -11.62
N THR A 205 -8.78 13.71 -10.68
CA THR A 205 -10.00 12.95 -10.93
C THR A 205 -11.24 13.83 -11.04
N GLY A 206 -11.15 15.10 -10.58
CA GLY A 206 -12.31 16.00 -10.50
C GLY A 206 -13.42 15.45 -9.61
N ALA A 207 -13.04 14.72 -8.53
CA ALA A 207 -13.98 14.07 -7.64
C ALA A 207 -14.95 15.06 -6.99
N LYS A 208 -16.26 14.78 -7.05
CA LYS A 208 -17.32 15.61 -6.47
C LYS A 208 -17.56 15.28 -5.00
N ALA A 209 -17.37 14.01 -4.64
CA ALA A 209 -17.46 13.53 -3.27
C ALA A 209 -16.28 12.60 -2.95
N TYR A 210 -15.90 12.55 -1.68
CA TYR A 210 -14.80 11.74 -1.18
C TYR A 210 -15.20 10.94 0.05
N VAL A 211 -14.78 9.68 0.09
CA VAL A 211 -14.88 8.79 1.24
C VAL A 211 -13.47 8.54 1.79
N PRO A 212 -13.17 8.94 3.04
CA PRO A 212 -11.96 8.50 3.71
C PRO A 212 -11.97 6.97 3.90
N SER A 213 -11.08 6.26 3.22
CA SER A 213 -11.01 4.79 3.21
C SER A 213 -9.56 4.29 3.36
N ALA A 214 -9.37 2.97 3.40
CA ALA A 214 -8.08 2.30 3.51
C ALA A 214 -7.19 2.85 4.65
N GLY A 215 -7.75 2.93 5.85
CA GLY A 215 -7.04 3.37 7.05
C GLY A 215 -7.92 4.15 8.03
N PRO A 216 -7.38 4.49 9.21
CA PRO A 216 -6.12 4.03 9.77
C PRO A 216 -6.20 2.60 10.32
N ALA A 217 -5.04 1.93 10.41
CA ALA A 217 -4.93 0.66 11.13
C ALA A 217 -5.26 0.81 12.62
N CYS A 218 -5.70 -0.27 13.27
CA CYS A 218 -5.92 -0.38 14.70
C CYS A 218 -5.14 -1.57 15.26
N PHE A 219 -4.45 -1.36 16.39
CA PHE A 219 -3.60 -2.35 17.03
C PHE A 219 -4.19 -2.75 18.39
N LEU A 220 -4.74 -3.96 18.47
CA LEU A 220 -5.40 -4.44 19.69
C LEU A 220 -4.45 -5.17 20.65
N ASP A 221 -3.31 -5.69 20.14
CA ASP A 221 -2.26 -6.26 20.95
C ASP A 221 -1.67 -5.18 21.89
N PRO A 222 -1.60 -5.43 23.23
CA PRO A 222 -1.03 -4.47 24.17
C PRO A 222 0.42 -4.07 23.86
N GLU A 223 1.23 -4.95 23.26
CA GLU A 223 2.61 -4.65 22.87
C GLU A 223 2.70 -3.63 21.74
N LEU A 224 1.62 -3.49 20.95
CA LEU A 224 1.52 -2.57 19.82
C LEU A 224 0.63 -1.35 20.12
N ALA A 225 0.18 -1.20 21.37
CA ALA A 225 -0.82 -0.18 21.73
C ALA A 225 -0.37 1.26 21.44
N GLU A 226 0.94 1.52 21.44
CA GLU A 226 1.52 2.83 21.12
C GLU A 226 1.25 3.30 19.70
N PHE A 227 1.08 2.36 18.74
CA PHE A 227 0.75 2.69 17.36
C PHE A 227 -0.69 3.22 17.16
N ASN A 228 -1.55 3.13 18.19
CA ASN A 228 -2.85 3.80 18.18
C ASN A 228 -2.79 5.27 18.62
N ASP A 229 -1.63 5.78 19.02
CA ASP A 229 -1.45 7.20 19.33
C ASP A 229 -1.47 8.02 18.03
N ARG A 230 -2.64 8.56 17.69
CA ARG A 230 -2.91 9.28 16.45
C ARG A 230 -2.11 10.58 16.30
N ASP A 231 -1.60 11.13 17.38
CA ASP A 231 -0.77 12.34 17.38
C ASP A 231 0.71 12.06 17.14
N ARG A 232 1.15 10.80 17.34
CA ARG A 232 2.57 10.41 17.33
C ARG A 232 2.91 9.40 16.25
N THR A 233 1.92 9.00 15.45
CA THR A 233 2.09 7.99 14.40
C THR A 233 1.59 8.49 13.06
N ILE A 234 1.95 7.75 12.00
CA ILE A 234 1.47 8.03 10.64
C ILE A 234 0.02 7.56 10.41
N PHE A 235 -0.72 7.26 11.46
CA PHE A 235 -2.10 6.77 11.42
C PHE A 235 -3.09 7.83 11.97
N PRO A 236 -3.14 9.06 11.43
CA PRO A 236 -4.05 10.10 11.91
C PRO A 236 -5.50 9.66 11.78
N SER A 237 -6.36 10.15 12.68
CA SER A 237 -7.80 10.07 12.45
C SER A 237 -8.21 11.04 11.33
N TRP A 238 -9.37 10.79 10.72
CA TRP A 238 -9.89 11.74 9.73
C TRP A 238 -10.12 13.15 10.33
N GLU A 239 -10.58 13.22 11.57
CA GLU A 239 -10.85 14.48 12.28
C GLU A 239 -9.61 15.38 12.37
N GLN A 240 -8.42 14.79 12.51
CA GLN A 240 -7.16 15.54 12.56
C GLN A 240 -6.79 16.19 11.22
N VAL A 241 -7.13 15.56 10.10
CA VAL A 241 -6.75 16.02 8.74
C VAL A 241 -7.90 16.68 7.96
N ALA A 242 -9.12 16.62 8.47
CA ALA A 242 -10.33 17.10 7.78
C ALA A 242 -10.29 18.61 7.47
N GLY A 243 -9.71 19.40 8.37
CA GLY A 243 -9.57 20.85 8.19
C GLY A 243 -8.64 21.19 7.01
N ASP A 244 -7.51 20.54 6.94
CA ASP A 244 -6.53 20.72 5.87
C ASP A 244 -7.07 20.23 4.52
N PHE A 245 -7.78 19.10 4.53
CA PHE A 245 -8.48 18.59 3.34
C PHE A 245 -9.51 19.60 2.83
N ALA A 246 -10.36 20.14 3.70
CA ALA A 246 -11.38 21.12 3.30
C ALA A 246 -10.77 22.41 2.72
N ALA A 247 -9.62 22.83 3.23
CA ALA A 247 -8.88 23.98 2.72
C ALA A 247 -8.24 23.69 1.35
N ALA A 248 -7.66 22.49 1.17
CA ALA A 248 -6.94 22.10 -0.06
C ALA A 248 -7.88 21.69 -1.20
N CYS A 249 -9.07 21.17 -0.89
CA CYS A 249 -10.07 20.63 -1.83
C CYS A 249 -11.46 21.28 -1.62
N PRO A 250 -11.58 22.62 -1.77
CA PRO A 250 -12.85 23.29 -1.56
C PRO A 250 -13.90 22.84 -2.57
N GLY A 251 -15.12 22.59 -2.12
CA GLY A 251 -16.23 22.14 -2.96
C GLY A 251 -16.37 20.62 -3.13
N VAL A 252 -15.45 19.82 -2.58
CA VAL A 252 -15.59 18.37 -2.50
C VAL A 252 -16.40 17.99 -1.26
N SER A 253 -17.46 17.21 -1.45
CA SER A 253 -18.28 16.73 -0.33
C SER A 253 -17.60 15.53 0.33
N VAL A 254 -17.24 15.63 1.60
CA VAL A 254 -16.71 14.50 2.36
C VAL A 254 -17.84 13.69 2.96
N LEU A 255 -17.92 12.40 2.60
CA LEU A 255 -18.91 11.48 3.14
C LEU A 255 -18.31 10.74 4.34
N ARG A 256 -18.77 11.10 5.55
CA ARG A 256 -18.40 10.43 6.79
C ARG A 256 -19.26 9.21 6.98
N ILE A 257 -18.72 8.02 6.75
CA ILE A 257 -19.42 6.73 6.82
C ILE A 257 -18.74 5.79 7.80
N GLY A 258 -19.53 4.99 8.48
CA GLY A 258 -19.07 3.91 9.35
C GLY A 258 -19.45 2.54 8.79
N PRO A 259 -18.86 1.44 9.30
CA PRO A 259 -19.22 0.09 8.87
C PRO A 259 -20.73 -0.17 9.00
N GLY A 260 -21.35 -0.60 7.89
CA GLY A 260 -22.78 -0.86 7.76
C GLY A 260 -23.61 0.29 7.21
N ASP A 261 -23.05 1.49 7.08
CA ASP A 261 -23.75 2.60 6.41
C ASP A 261 -23.85 2.38 4.90
N ASP A 262 -24.92 2.94 4.31
CA ASP A 262 -25.12 2.96 2.88
C ASP A 262 -24.83 4.36 2.30
N ILE A 263 -24.40 4.42 1.06
CA ILE A 263 -24.38 5.62 0.23
C ILE A 263 -25.46 5.44 -0.83
N ALA A 264 -26.55 6.22 -0.72
CA ALA A 264 -27.56 6.29 -1.74
C ALA A 264 -27.18 7.32 -2.80
N VAL A 265 -27.42 6.99 -4.05
CA VAL A 265 -27.12 7.85 -5.20
C VAL A 265 -28.42 8.40 -5.76
N ALA A 266 -28.56 9.73 -5.71
CA ALA A 266 -29.74 10.42 -6.27
C ALA A 266 -29.71 10.42 -7.80
N ALA A 267 -30.85 10.77 -8.42
CA ALA A 267 -30.97 10.82 -9.89
C ALA A 267 -30.02 11.84 -10.56
N ASP A 268 -29.57 12.85 -9.82
CA ASP A 268 -28.56 13.82 -10.26
C ASP A 268 -27.11 13.35 -9.99
N ARG A 269 -26.93 12.08 -9.64
CA ARG A 269 -25.65 11.41 -9.32
C ARG A 269 -24.98 11.93 -8.04
N ARG A 270 -25.69 12.61 -7.15
CA ARG A 270 -25.16 13.05 -5.89
C ARG A 270 -25.24 11.91 -4.86
N PRO A 271 -24.09 11.49 -4.31
CA PRO A 271 -24.10 10.51 -3.23
C PRO A 271 -24.44 11.16 -1.89
N ALA A 272 -25.19 10.44 -1.06
CA ALA A 272 -25.53 10.85 0.30
C ALA A 272 -25.50 9.66 1.25
N VAL A 273 -24.99 9.87 2.48
CA VAL A 273 -24.91 8.84 3.50
C VAL A 273 -26.30 8.53 4.05
N VAL A 274 -26.62 7.24 4.14
CA VAL A 274 -27.77 6.68 4.84
C VAL A 274 -27.23 5.84 6.00
N PRO A 275 -27.25 6.36 7.25
CA PRO A 275 -26.71 5.64 8.39
C PRO A 275 -27.45 4.32 8.65
N ALA A 276 -26.70 3.30 9.05
CA ALA A 276 -27.25 1.99 9.42
C ALA A 276 -28.15 2.04 10.66
N SER A 277 -27.97 3.05 11.52
CA SER A 277 -28.77 3.25 12.72
C SER A 277 -29.31 4.69 12.84
N PRO A 278 -30.44 4.89 13.56
CA PRO A 278 -30.99 6.22 13.83
C PRO A 278 -30.07 7.12 14.67
N GLU A 279 -29.12 6.53 15.39
CA GLU A 279 -28.11 7.26 16.18
C GLU A 279 -27.00 7.87 15.32
N GLY A 280 -26.93 7.51 14.04
CA GLY A 280 -25.94 7.99 13.08
C GLY A 280 -24.91 6.95 12.70
N SER A 281 -23.90 7.40 11.93
CA SER A 281 -22.79 6.56 11.47
C SER A 281 -21.88 6.15 12.62
N ARG A 282 -21.45 4.89 12.63
CA ARG A 282 -20.48 4.37 13.58
C ARG A 282 -19.08 4.75 13.13
N LEU A 283 -18.53 5.82 13.68
CA LEU A 283 -17.23 6.39 13.30
C LEU A 283 -16.13 6.14 14.34
N ASP A 284 -16.53 5.88 15.60
CA ASP A 284 -15.63 5.69 16.74
C ASP A 284 -15.87 4.37 17.47
N GLU A 285 -14.87 3.95 18.23
CA GLU A 285 -14.89 2.76 19.06
C GLU A 285 -14.04 2.95 20.32
N ASP A 286 -14.53 2.41 21.46
CA ASP A 286 -13.69 2.26 22.65
C ASP A 286 -12.68 1.13 22.44
N LEU A 287 -11.40 1.50 22.30
CA LEU A 287 -10.31 0.56 22.05
C LEU A 287 -10.13 -0.49 23.16
N ALA A 288 -10.44 -0.17 24.43
CA ALA A 288 -10.34 -1.12 25.52
C ALA A 288 -11.44 -2.19 25.44
N ALA A 289 -12.66 -1.76 25.14
CA ALA A 289 -13.77 -2.68 24.89
C ALA A 289 -13.53 -3.52 23.62
N TYR A 290 -13.04 -2.91 22.56
CA TYR A 290 -12.70 -3.59 21.31
C TYR A 290 -11.62 -4.64 21.53
N ARG A 291 -10.51 -4.28 22.16
CA ARG A 291 -9.43 -5.22 22.54
C ARG A 291 -9.95 -6.43 23.31
N THR A 292 -10.88 -6.20 24.24
CA THR A 292 -11.47 -7.26 25.06
C THR A 292 -12.32 -8.21 24.21
N ARG A 293 -13.13 -7.69 23.29
CA ARG A 293 -13.98 -8.50 22.41
C ARG A 293 -13.19 -9.37 21.43
N ARG A 294 -12.06 -8.86 20.95
CA ARG A 294 -11.24 -9.56 19.92
C ARG A 294 -10.02 -10.27 20.52
N LYS A 295 -10.01 -10.49 21.83
CA LYS A 295 -8.88 -11.07 22.57
C LYS A 295 -8.44 -12.42 22.00
N ASP A 296 -9.37 -13.27 21.63
CA ASP A 296 -9.10 -14.61 21.10
C ASP A 296 -8.45 -14.57 19.70
N GLU A 297 -8.31 -13.39 19.09
CA GLU A 297 -7.70 -13.23 17.77
C GLU A 297 -6.26 -12.67 17.83
N TRP A 298 -5.91 -11.82 18.81
CA TRP A 298 -4.55 -11.32 18.95
C TRP A 298 -3.73 -12.10 20.00
N GLN A 299 -4.36 -12.65 21.03
CA GLN A 299 -3.64 -13.37 22.09
C GLN A 299 -2.93 -14.63 21.61
N PRO A 300 -3.43 -15.42 20.65
CA PRO A 300 -2.75 -16.61 20.13
C PRO A 300 -1.34 -16.33 19.62
N PHE A 301 -1.04 -15.13 19.11
CA PHE A 301 0.31 -14.77 18.71
C PHE A 301 1.33 -14.96 19.84
N HIS A 302 0.95 -14.75 21.10
CA HIS A 302 1.80 -14.91 22.28
C HIS A 302 1.75 -16.32 22.90
N ALA A 303 0.96 -17.22 22.36
CA ALA A 303 0.75 -18.51 22.97
C ALA A 303 1.94 -19.49 22.76
N GLY A 304 2.16 -20.35 23.74
CA GLY A 304 3.20 -21.39 23.69
C GLY A 304 4.63 -20.87 23.98
N PRO A 305 5.63 -21.75 23.95
CA PRO A 305 7.02 -21.38 24.18
C PRO A 305 7.57 -20.52 23.04
N GLU A 306 8.58 -19.71 23.34
CA GLU A 306 9.31 -18.98 22.31
C GLU A 306 10.03 -19.97 21.38
N PRO A 307 9.84 -19.86 20.06
CA PRO A 307 10.56 -20.70 19.11
C PRO A 307 12.04 -20.29 19.03
N THR A 308 12.88 -21.17 18.53
CA THR A 308 14.28 -20.88 18.26
C THR A 308 14.55 -20.92 16.75
N VAL A 309 15.48 -20.11 16.30
CA VAL A 309 15.99 -20.13 14.92
C VAL A 309 17.48 -20.36 14.97
N SER A 310 17.97 -21.34 14.25
CA SER A 310 19.40 -21.68 14.21
C SER A 310 20.13 -20.88 13.14
N MET A 311 21.45 -20.72 13.30
CA MET A 311 22.34 -20.13 12.30
C MET A 311 22.18 -20.78 10.92
N ALA A 312 22.09 -22.13 10.88
CA ALA A 312 21.93 -22.86 9.62
C ALA A 312 20.64 -22.52 8.87
N GLU A 313 19.55 -22.23 9.59
CA GLU A 313 18.26 -21.80 9.01
C GLU A 313 18.36 -20.36 8.47
N ILE A 314 19.04 -19.47 9.19
CA ILE A 314 19.34 -18.10 8.71
C ILE A 314 20.18 -18.14 7.44
N GLU A 315 21.25 -18.95 7.40
CA GLU A 315 22.09 -19.16 6.22
C GLU A 315 21.27 -19.68 5.03
N ALA A 316 20.45 -20.71 5.26
CA ALA A 316 19.61 -21.30 4.21
C ALA A 316 18.61 -20.27 3.65
N TYR A 317 17.98 -19.49 4.52
CA TYR A 317 17.00 -18.46 4.18
C TYR A 317 17.65 -17.36 3.32
N PHE A 318 18.63 -16.64 3.85
CA PHE A 318 19.28 -15.54 3.13
C PHE A 318 20.07 -16.01 1.92
N GLY A 319 20.70 -17.19 1.99
CA GLY A 319 21.36 -17.82 0.85
C GLY A 319 20.41 -18.09 -0.32
N THR A 320 19.17 -18.48 -0.01
CA THR A 320 18.11 -18.66 -1.03
C THR A 320 17.70 -17.31 -1.61
N LEU A 321 17.45 -16.33 -0.77
CA LEU A 321 17.09 -14.97 -1.19
C LEU A 321 18.14 -14.37 -2.14
N GLN A 322 19.41 -14.50 -1.80
CA GLN A 322 20.52 -14.02 -2.64
C GLN A 322 20.61 -14.75 -3.98
N ARG A 323 20.49 -16.09 -3.95
CA ARG A 323 20.57 -16.90 -5.19
C ARG A 323 19.46 -16.54 -6.17
N TRP A 324 18.24 -16.35 -5.70
CA TRP A 324 17.09 -15.99 -6.54
C TRP A 324 17.22 -14.60 -7.13
N ASN A 325 17.84 -13.68 -6.42
CA ASN A 325 17.93 -12.27 -6.79
C ASN A 325 19.32 -11.83 -7.28
N LYS A 326 20.19 -12.76 -7.64
CA LYS A 326 21.58 -12.49 -8.04
C LYS A 326 21.74 -11.39 -9.11
N ARG A 327 20.81 -11.32 -10.08
CA ARG A 327 20.83 -10.30 -11.14
C ARG A 327 20.37 -8.93 -10.63
N PHE A 328 19.42 -8.91 -9.71
CA PHE A 328 18.91 -7.70 -9.08
C PHE A 328 19.96 -7.07 -8.15
N LEU A 329 20.68 -7.89 -7.41
CA LEU A 329 21.70 -7.43 -6.48
C LEU A 329 22.90 -6.75 -7.18
N GLY A 330 23.32 -7.23 -8.36
CA GLY A 330 24.50 -6.66 -9.05
C GLY A 330 25.74 -6.62 -8.15
N ASP A 331 26.27 -5.40 -7.93
CA ASP A 331 27.44 -5.15 -7.06
C ASP A 331 27.03 -4.72 -5.64
N PHE A 332 25.75 -4.87 -5.29
CA PHE A 332 25.22 -4.55 -3.97
C PHE A 332 25.92 -5.37 -2.88
N SER A 333 26.26 -4.70 -1.79
CA SER A 333 26.71 -5.31 -0.54
C SER A 333 26.14 -4.53 0.63
N LYS A 334 25.66 -5.25 1.67
CA LYS A 334 25.07 -4.67 2.86
C LYS A 334 25.31 -5.56 4.07
N ASP A 335 25.82 -4.96 5.13
CA ASP A 335 25.95 -5.62 6.43
C ASP A 335 24.72 -5.30 7.27
N ILE A 336 24.06 -6.34 7.77
CA ILE A 336 22.88 -6.21 8.62
C ILE A 336 23.04 -7.02 9.90
N ARG A 337 22.40 -6.56 10.96
CA ARG A 337 22.26 -7.26 12.22
C ARG A 337 20.82 -7.71 12.41
N LEU A 338 20.60 -8.99 12.66
CA LEU A 338 19.33 -9.53 13.10
C LEU A 338 19.38 -9.80 14.58
N VAL A 339 18.39 -9.33 15.33
CA VAL A 339 18.24 -9.57 16.76
C VAL A 339 16.86 -10.16 17.01
N ALA A 340 16.80 -11.36 17.57
CA ALA A 340 15.55 -12.02 17.92
C ALA A 340 15.60 -12.52 19.37
N GLY A 341 14.98 -11.77 20.28
CA GLY A 341 15.09 -12.01 21.71
C GLY A 341 16.55 -11.87 22.19
N THR A 342 17.16 -12.98 22.62
CA THR A 342 18.58 -13.03 23.06
C THR A 342 19.54 -13.41 21.91
N ASP A 343 19.02 -13.91 20.82
CA ASP A 343 19.81 -14.41 19.68
C ASP A 343 20.16 -13.27 18.72
N ASN A 344 21.32 -13.38 18.07
CA ASN A 344 21.91 -12.29 17.33
C ASN A 344 22.77 -12.83 16.20
N TRP A 345 22.54 -12.38 14.99
CA TRP A 345 23.28 -12.78 13.78
C TRP A 345 23.73 -11.58 12.97
N HIS A 346 24.93 -11.65 12.46
CA HIS A 346 25.45 -10.73 11.47
C HIS A 346 25.24 -11.35 10.08
N VAL A 347 24.51 -10.67 9.22
CA VAL A 347 24.24 -11.14 7.85
C VAL A 347 24.84 -10.17 6.86
N ARG A 348 25.79 -10.65 6.06
CA ARG A 348 26.37 -9.90 4.94
C ARG A 348 25.65 -10.28 3.67
N LEU A 349 24.80 -9.41 3.17
CA LEU A 349 24.11 -9.57 1.91
C LEU A 349 24.99 -9.05 0.77
N GLY A 350 25.15 -9.85 -0.31
CA GLY A 350 25.91 -9.44 -1.48
C GLY A 350 26.35 -10.64 -2.31
N ARG A 351 26.61 -10.39 -3.59
CA ARG A 351 26.90 -11.45 -4.56
C ARG A 351 28.14 -12.30 -4.25
N LEU A 352 29.12 -11.72 -3.55
CA LEU A 352 30.43 -12.32 -3.30
C LEU A 352 30.70 -12.51 -1.81
N ALA A 353 29.66 -12.52 -0.96
CA ALA A 353 29.86 -12.70 0.47
C ALA A 353 30.35 -14.14 0.75
N GLU A 354 31.56 -14.26 1.27
CA GLU A 354 32.08 -15.44 1.96
C GLU A 354 31.75 -15.28 3.45
N ASP A 355 31.39 -16.36 4.14
CA ASP A 355 30.98 -16.32 5.57
C ASP A 355 29.90 -15.26 5.83
N PHE A 356 28.82 -15.31 5.08
CA PHE A 356 27.81 -14.26 5.06
C PHE A 356 26.88 -14.25 6.27
N VAL A 357 26.94 -15.26 7.14
CA VAL A 357 26.22 -15.29 8.42
C VAL A 357 27.18 -15.65 9.55
N ILE A 358 27.20 -14.85 10.60
CA ILE A 358 27.99 -15.06 11.81
C ILE A 358 27.06 -14.92 13.01
N GLU A 359 27.09 -15.89 13.93
CA GLU A 359 26.33 -15.87 15.18
C GLU A 359 27.10 -15.12 16.27
N GLY A 360 26.39 -14.32 17.08
CA GLY A 360 26.94 -13.61 18.23
C GLY A 360 27.21 -12.12 18.00
N GLU A 361 27.80 -11.50 18.99
CA GLU A 361 28.16 -10.07 18.98
C GLU A 361 29.59 -9.91 18.47
N GLU A 362 29.77 -9.66 17.18
CA GLU A 362 31.03 -9.20 16.65
C GLU A 362 31.07 -7.67 16.65
N PRO A 363 32.25 -7.06 16.92
CA PRO A 363 32.40 -5.61 16.85
C PRO A 363 32.39 -5.14 15.40
N TYR A 364 31.20 -4.88 14.84
CA TYR A 364 31.06 -4.26 13.56
C TYR A 364 29.91 -3.25 13.59
N ASP A 365 29.91 -2.32 12.65
CA ASP A 365 28.91 -1.26 12.53
C ASP A 365 27.95 -1.62 11.39
N PRO A 366 26.81 -2.27 11.70
CA PRO A 366 25.87 -2.69 10.68
C PRO A 366 25.11 -1.48 10.13
N GLU A 367 24.92 -1.45 8.82
CA GLU A 367 24.13 -0.39 8.19
C GLU A 367 22.63 -0.49 8.53
N TYR A 368 22.16 -1.69 8.83
CA TYR A 368 20.79 -1.94 9.32
C TYR A 368 20.81 -2.93 10.48
N THR A 369 19.99 -2.64 11.49
CA THR A 369 19.64 -3.59 12.55
C THR A 369 18.13 -3.82 12.51
N LEU A 370 17.70 -5.09 12.50
CA LEU A 370 16.33 -5.51 12.61
C LEU A 370 16.13 -6.23 13.95
N LEU A 371 15.21 -5.72 14.77
CA LEU A 371 14.90 -6.22 16.09
C LEU A 371 13.48 -6.78 16.11
N MET A 372 13.32 -8.01 16.60
CA MET A 372 12.00 -8.65 16.62
C MET A 372 11.93 -9.75 17.69
N SER A 373 10.74 -10.28 17.94
CA SER A 373 10.63 -11.50 18.74
C SER A 373 11.07 -12.73 17.93
N PRO A 374 11.51 -13.81 18.59
CA PRO A 374 11.79 -15.08 17.91
C PRO A 374 10.61 -15.62 17.11
N ARG A 375 9.37 -15.31 17.50
CA ARG A 375 8.15 -15.69 16.77
C ARG A 375 8.05 -15.04 15.40
N VAL A 376 8.33 -13.74 15.32
CA VAL A 376 8.34 -13.03 14.05
C VAL A 376 9.42 -13.58 13.12
N LEU A 377 10.64 -13.78 13.64
CA LEU A 377 11.72 -14.34 12.84
C LEU A 377 11.41 -15.77 12.38
N ARG A 378 10.79 -16.59 13.24
CA ARG A 378 10.36 -17.94 12.90
C ARG A 378 9.35 -17.97 11.78
N ALA A 379 8.30 -17.10 11.86
CA ALA A 379 7.29 -16.97 10.81
C ALA A 379 7.91 -16.58 9.45
N VAL A 380 8.91 -15.68 9.46
CA VAL A 380 9.63 -15.29 8.24
C VAL A 380 10.47 -16.45 7.68
N VAL A 381 11.22 -17.15 8.51
CA VAL A 381 12.11 -18.24 8.08
C VAL A 381 11.31 -19.43 7.56
N ASP A 382 10.15 -19.72 8.15
CA ASP A 382 9.25 -20.80 7.71
C ASP A 382 8.43 -20.40 6.46
N GLY A 383 8.42 -19.12 6.12
CA GLY A 383 7.63 -18.61 4.99
C GLY A 383 6.13 -18.50 5.30
N GLU A 384 5.77 -18.47 6.57
CA GLU A 384 4.41 -18.18 7.03
C GLU A 384 4.07 -16.70 6.83
N ALA A 385 5.07 -15.82 6.97
CA ALA A 385 5.01 -14.39 6.63
C ALA A 385 6.22 -13.99 5.78
N GLY A 386 6.04 -13.06 4.85
CA GLY A 386 7.16 -12.38 4.21
C GLY A 386 7.71 -11.24 5.07
N TRP A 387 8.84 -10.66 4.67
CA TRP A 387 9.37 -9.48 5.35
C TRP A 387 8.44 -8.27 5.24
N GLU A 388 7.66 -8.17 4.18
CA GLU A 388 6.68 -7.08 4.04
C GLU A 388 5.60 -7.19 5.10
N GLU A 389 5.00 -8.37 5.27
CA GLU A 389 4.01 -8.65 6.30
C GLU A 389 4.61 -8.49 7.72
N ALA A 390 5.84 -8.96 7.93
CA ALA A 390 6.53 -8.79 9.21
C ALA A 390 6.78 -7.31 9.56
N LEU A 391 7.18 -6.49 8.60
CA LEU A 391 7.39 -5.05 8.77
C LEU A 391 6.05 -4.32 8.99
N LEU A 392 5.02 -4.63 8.18
CA LEU A 392 3.68 -4.06 8.32
C LEU A 392 3.02 -4.44 9.66
N SER A 393 3.38 -5.59 10.23
CA SER A 393 2.89 -5.99 11.55
C SER A 393 3.30 -5.03 12.68
N MET A 394 4.20 -4.09 12.44
CA MET A 394 4.81 -3.19 13.44
C MET A 394 5.60 -3.94 14.54
N ARG A 395 5.85 -5.25 14.37
CA ARG A 395 6.58 -6.10 15.33
C ARG A 395 8.08 -6.18 15.05
N VAL A 396 8.56 -5.42 14.05
CA VAL A 396 9.98 -5.33 13.70
C VAL A 396 10.48 -3.92 13.94
N GLY A 397 11.31 -3.74 14.97
CA GLY A 397 12.05 -2.50 15.20
C GLY A 397 13.22 -2.38 14.20
N LEU A 398 13.52 -1.17 13.79
CA LEU A 398 14.53 -0.86 12.79
C LEU A 398 15.50 0.22 13.29
N HIS A 399 16.79 -0.03 13.07
CA HIS A 399 17.83 0.99 13.13
C HIS A 399 18.57 1.01 11.81
N ARG A 400 18.99 2.19 11.33
CA ARG A 400 19.84 2.32 10.15
C ARG A 400 20.85 3.45 10.31
N HIS A 401 22.06 3.23 9.81
CA HIS A 401 23.10 4.23 9.76
C HIS A 401 23.91 4.10 8.44
N PRO A 402 24.07 5.16 7.63
CA PRO A 402 23.42 6.47 7.77
C PRO A 402 21.90 6.40 7.62
N ASP A 403 21.17 7.44 8.06
CA ASP A 403 19.71 7.52 7.95
C ASP A 403 19.26 7.79 6.50
N LEU A 404 19.58 6.86 5.61
CA LEU A 404 19.20 6.89 4.20
C LEU A 404 18.46 5.61 3.81
N PHE A 405 17.41 5.75 3.03
CA PHE A 405 16.65 4.61 2.52
C PHE A 405 17.44 3.87 1.44
N ASP A 406 17.81 2.63 1.70
CA ASP A 406 18.42 1.75 0.71
C ASP A 406 17.33 0.97 -0.04
N LEU A 407 17.04 1.44 -1.26
CA LEU A 407 16.00 0.84 -2.11
C LEU A 407 16.31 -0.62 -2.46
N THR A 408 17.56 -0.98 -2.69
CA THR A 408 17.93 -2.35 -3.09
C THR A 408 17.75 -3.31 -1.92
N PHE A 409 18.21 -2.93 -0.72
CA PHE A 409 18.04 -3.74 0.48
C PHE A 409 16.58 -3.95 0.84
N MET A 410 15.82 -2.85 0.96
CA MET A 410 14.41 -2.94 1.32
C MET A 410 13.57 -3.69 0.29
N SER A 411 13.92 -3.56 -0.99
CA SER A 411 13.25 -4.32 -2.05
C SER A 411 13.62 -5.80 -2.04
N LEU A 412 14.86 -6.13 -1.68
CA LEU A 412 15.29 -7.52 -1.50
C LEU A 412 14.51 -8.18 -0.36
N LEU A 413 14.35 -7.50 0.77
CA LEU A 413 13.55 -8.02 1.89
C LEU A 413 12.09 -8.21 1.46
N ARG A 414 11.44 -7.17 0.95
CA ARG A 414 10.00 -7.17 0.63
C ARG A 414 9.64 -8.13 -0.52
N TYR A 415 10.42 -8.11 -1.59
CA TYR A 415 10.06 -8.78 -2.86
C TYR A 415 11.01 -9.92 -3.24
N GLY A 416 12.04 -10.18 -2.45
CA GLY A 416 13.05 -11.18 -2.80
C GLY A 416 12.52 -12.60 -2.95
N HIS A 417 11.40 -12.94 -2.30
CA HIS A 417 10.68 -14.19 -2.49
C HIS A 417 9.81 -14.20 -3.76
N GLN A 418 9.66 -13.05 -4.41
CA GLN A 418 8.94 -12.86 -5.65
C GLN A 418 9.86 -12.27 -6.74
N PRO A 419 10.76 -13.08 -7.33
CA PRO A 419 11.78 -12.58 -8.28
C PRO A 419 11.22 -11.85 -9.50
N VAL A 420 9.94 -12.04 -9.81
CA VAL A 420 9.23 -11.30 -10.87
C VAL A 420 9.19 -9.81 -10.54
N GLN A 421 8.89 -9.45 -9.27
CA GLN A 421 8.84 -8.06 -8.83
C GLN A 421 10.23 -7.41 -8.80
N THR A 422 11.26 -8.07 -8.24
CA THR A 422 12.63 -7.55 -8.24
C THR A 422 13.17 -7.37 -9.67
N MET A 423 12.84 -8.28 -10.59
CA MET A 423 13.19 -8.14 -12.00
C MET A 423 12.41 -7.02 -12.70
N GLN A 424 11.19 -6.73 -12.28
CA GLN A 424 10.44 -5.58 -12.76
C GLN A 424 11.08 -4.27 -12.30
N MET A 425 11.46 -4.17 -11.03
CA MET A 425 12.22 -3.01 -10.51
C MET A 425 13.53 -2.79 -11.28
N LEU A 426 14.26 -3.87 -11.61
CA LEU A 426 15.47 -3.76 -12.41
C LEU A 426 15.19 -3.17 -13.80
N ARG A 427 14.08 -3.58 -14.44
CA ARG A 427 13.66 -3.01 -15.74
C ARG A 427 13.26 -1.55 -15.62
N GLU A 428 12.56 -1.17 -14.58
CA GLU A 428 12.19 0.23 -14.31
C GLU A 428 13.41 1.11 -14.14
N ARG A 429 14.42 0.65 -13.40
CA ARG A 429 15.73 1.34 -13.27
C ARG A 429 16.47 1.46 -14.62
N GLN A 430 16.29 0.51 -15.53
CA GLN A 430 16.89 0.50 -16.87
C GLN A 430 16.02 1.22 -17.91
N ASN A 431 14.82 1.69 -17.57
CA ASN A 431 13.97 2.46 -18.46
C ASN A 431 14.68 3.73 -18.91
N THR A 432 14.77 3.94 -20.23
CA THR A 432 15.46 5.08 -20.85
C THR A 432 14.50 6.17 -21.34
N GLU A 433 13.20 6.04 -21.11
CA GLU A 433 12.25 7.08 -21.48
C GLU A 433 12.59 8.39 -20.78
N THR A 434 12.55 9.47 -21.53
CA THR A 434 12.82 10.82 -21.03
C THR A 434 11.71 11.78 -21.40
N ILE A 435 11.59 12.82 -20.58
CA ILE A 435 10.73 14.00 -20.85
C ILE A 435 11.60 15.25 -20.83
N GLU A 436 11.13 16.30 -21.52
CA GLU A 436 11.77 17.61 -21.53
C GLU A 436 10.85 18.63 -20.87
N ARG A 437 11.33 19.24 -19.78
CA ARG A 437 10.63 20.25 -19.00
C ARG A 437 11.62 21.25 -18.41
N ASP A 438 11.23 22.50 -18.41
CA ASP A 438 11.93 23.60 -17.72
C ASP A 438 13.45 23.66 -18.02
N GLY A 439 13.83 23.40 -19.30
CA GLY A 439 15.24 23.37 -19.74
C GLY A 439 16.02 22.13 -19.31
N LEU A 440 15.32 21.10 -18.85
CA LEU A 440 15.91 19.81 -18.47
C LEU A 440 15.37 18.69 -19.37
N ARG A 441 16.25 17.72 -19.67
CA ARG A 441 15.85 16.39 -20.11
C ARG A 441 16.06 15.43 -18.95
N LEU A 442 14.97 14.85 -18.42
CA LEU A 442 15.02 13.94 -17.28
C LEU A 442 14.34 12.62 -17.60
N GLN A 443 14.71 11.56 -16.87
CA GLN A 443 14.00 10.29 -17.00
C GLN A 443 12.54 10.50 -16.63
N ARG A 444 11.63 9.84 -17.38
CA ARG A 444 10.20 10.01 -17.22
C ARG A 444 9.67 9.44 -15.92
N PHE A 445 10.17 8.30 -15.49
CA PHE A 445 9.65 7.62 -14.32
C PHE A 445 10.61 7.71 -13.13
N CYS A 446 10.05 8.05 -11.98
CA CYS A 446 10.77 8.14 -10.71
C CYS A 446 11.53 6.84 -10.41
N PRO A 447 12.85 6.89 -10.14
CA PRO A 447 13.66 5.69 -9.91
C PRO A 447 13.31 4.98 -8.59
N HIS A 448 12.62 5.67 -7.67
CA HIS A 448 12.19 5.12 -6.39
C HIS A 448 10.95 4.23 -6.54
N ALA A 449 9.89 4.72 -7.19
CA ALA A 449 8.57 4.06 -7.18
C ALA A 449 7.81 4.14 -8.51
N GLY A 450 8.47 4.51 -9.62
CA GLY A 450 7.88 4.47 -10.96
C GLY A 450 6.84 5.56 -11.28
N GLU A 451 6.70 6.61 -10.44
CA GLU A 451 5.77 7.72 -10.70
C GLU A 451 6.17 8.50 -11.96
N ASP A 452 5.19 8.96 -12.73
CA ASP A 452 5.42 9.78 -13.94
C ASP A 452 5.84 11.20 -13.56
N LEU A 453 7.11 11.52 -13.80
CA LEU A 453 7.70 12.83 -13.47
C LEU A 453 7.26 13.97 -14.41
N THR A 454 6.35 13.69 -15.36
CA THR A 454 5.65 14.76 -16.10
C THR A 454 4.92 15.72 -15.16
N PHE A 455 4.54 15.26 -13.96
CA PHE A 455 3.89 16.06 -12.91
C PHE A 455 4.84 16.50 -11.78
N ALA A 456 6.15 16.29 -11.93
CA ALA A 456 7.13 16.71 -10.92
C ALA A 456 7.11 18.23 -10.74
N ASP A 457 7.36 18.70 -9.52
CA ASP A 457 7.68 20.11 -9.29
C ASP A 457 9.17 20.33 -9.62
N ILE A 458 9.44 21.31 -10.46
CA ILE A 458 10.80 21.70 -10.84
C ILE A 458 10.96 23.19 -10.50
N SER A 459 11.52 23.44 -9.32
CA SER A 459 11.72 24.80 -8.82
C SER A 459 12.96 24.88 -7.92
N GLY A 460 13.54 26.06 -7.74
CA GLY A 460 14.68 26.25 -6.83
C GLY A 460 15.93 25.43 -7.14
N GLY A 461 16.05 24.88 -8.37
CA GLY A 461 17.19 24.03 -8.75
C GLY A 461 17.06 22.57 -8.32
N VAL A 462 15.87 22.15 -7.93
CA VAL A 462 15.54 20.75 -7.57
C VAL A 462 14.37 20.21 -8.37
N ILE A 463 14.25 18.88 -8.41
CA ILE A 463 13.15 18.13 -9.01
C ILE A 463 12.49 17.32 -7.88
N GLU A 464 11.22 17.55 -7.63
CA GLU A 464 10.45 16.87 -6.60
C GLU A 464 9.42 15.93 -7.22
N CYS A 465 9.43 14.65 -6.79
CA CYS A 465 8.47 13.63 -7.23
C CYS A 465 7.08 13.90 -6.63
N PRO A 466 6.01 13.90 -7.43
CA PRO A 466 4.66 14.18 -6.93
C PRO A 466 4.07 13.14 -5.99
N ARG A 467 4.67 11.94 -5.89
CA ARG A 467 4.11 10.82 -5.13
C ARG A 467 4.64 10.69 -3.70
N HIS A 468 5.98 10.70 -3.53
CA HIS A 468 6.61 10.51 -2.23
C HIS A 468 7.55 11.66 -1.87
N HIS A 469 7.50 12.74 -2.66
CA HIS A 469 8.28 13.97 -2.43
C HIS A 469 9.78 13.71 -2.28
N TRP A 470 10.32 12.74 -3.05
CA TRP A 470 11.75 12.58 -3.20
C TRP A 470 12.30 13.73 -4.01
N VAL A 471 13.41 14.28 -3.56
CA VAL A 471 14.02 15.49 -4.14
C VAL A 471 15.38 15.16 -4.72
N TRP A 472 15.62 15.61 -5.95
CA TRP A 472 16.90 15.50 -6.63
C TRP A 472 17.41 16.87 -7.06
N ASP A 473 18.72 17.06 -6.95
CA ASP A 473 19.38 18.22 -7.53
C ASP A 473 19.22 18.20 -9.07
N ALA A 474 18.69 19.28 -9.64
CA ALA A 474 18.31 19.34 -11.04
C ALA A 474 19.50 19.34 -12.01
N ARG A 475 20.74 19.52 -11.53
CA ARG A 475 21.95 19.49 -12.37
C ARG A 475 22.67 18.15 -12.30
N SER A 476 22.86 17.62 -11.11
CA SER A 476 23.61 16.38 -10.89
C SER A 476 22.73 15.13 -10.89
N GLY A 477 21.43 15.28 -10.67
CA GLY A 477 20.50 14.18 -10.48
C GLY A 477 20.71 13.40 -9.17
N GLN A 478 21.53 13.90 -8.23
CA GLN A 478 21.71 13.25 -6.94
C GLN A 478 20.49 13.46 -6.05
N CYS A 479 20.05 12.40 -5.38
CA CYS A 479 19.02 12.52 -4.35
C CYS A 479 19.58 13.34 -3.18
N VAL A 480 18.81 14.33 -2.71
CA VAL A 480 19.29 15.28 -1.69
C VAL A 480 18.63 15.11 -0.33
N ASP A 481 17.64 14.23 -0.20
CA ASP A 481 16.84 14.11 1.03
C ASP A 481 16.65 12.69 1.58
N LYS A 482 16.01 11.80 0.82
CA LYS A 482 15.43 10.57 1.39
C LYS A 482 16.22 9.28 1.07
N GLY A 483 17.07 9.29 0.05
CA GLY A 483 17.75 8.06 -0.39
C GLY A 483 19.00 8.28 -1.23
N THR A 484 19.48 7.20 -1.83
CA THR A 484 20.76 7.18 -2.59
C THR A 484 20.56 7.00 -4.08
N VAL A 485 19.32 6.79 -4.54
CA VAL A 485 19.06 6.47 -5.95
C VAL A 485 19.07 7.75 -6.80
N PRO A 486 20.00 7.89 -7.77
CA PRO A 486 20.08 9.08 -8.61
C PRO A 486 18.96 9.10 -9.67
N LEU A 487 18.54 10.32 -10.03
CA LEU A 487 17.69 10.59 -11.18
C LEU A 487 18.60 10.91 -12.39
N ARG A 488 18.33 10.32 -13.54
CA ARG A 488 19.01 10.72 -14.78
C ARG A 488 18.46 12.06 -15.25
N VAL A 489 19.31 13.07 -15.29
CA VAL A 489 18.97 14.42 -15.72
C VAL A 489 20.10 14.99 -16.57
N GLU A 490 19.73 15.78 -17.57
CA GLU A 490 20.62 16.54 -18.46
C GLU A 490 20.06 17.96 -18.55
N VAL A 491 20.92 18.95 -18.30
CA VAL A 491 20.55 20.36 -18.53
C VAL A 491 20.66 20.64 -20.03
N LEU A 492 19.58 21.12 -20.62
CA LEU A 492 19.53 21.47 -22.04
C LEU A 492 20.07 22.90 -22.21
N ASP A 493 21.07 23.07 -23.06
CA ASP A 493 21.55 24.37 -23.47
C ASP A 493 20.45 25.12 -24.26
N GLU A 494 20.34 26.45 -24.14
CA GLU A 494 19.32 27.30 -24.80
C GLU A 494 19.29 27.21 -26.34
N GLY A 495 20.06 26.33 -26.94
CA GLY A 495 20.18 26.10 -28.38
C GLY A 495 19.73 24.73 -28.90
N SER A 496 19.27 23.80 -28.06
CA SER A 496 18.81 22.49 -28.53
C SER A 496 17.37 22.58 -29.09
N PRO A 497 17.10 22.09 -30.31
CA PRO A 497 15.74 22.14 -30.89
C PRO A 497 14.82 21.23 -30.10
N ALA A 498 13.77 21.80 -29.49
CA ALA A 498 12.69 21.06 -28.84
C ALA A 498 12.05 20.09 -29.85
N LEU A 499 12.14 18.79 -29.60
CA LEU A 499 11.31 17.80 -30.25
C LEU A 499 9.85 18.02 -29.78
N ARG A 500 9.09 18.77 -30.58
CA ARG A 500 7.64 18.91 -30.39
C ARG A 500 7.02 17.54 -30.59
N THR A 501 6.64 16.86 -29.50
CA THR A 501 5.68 15.77 -29.58
C THR A 501 4.33 16.37 -29.96
N GLY A 502 3.97 16.24 -31.24
CA GLY A 502 2.72 16.72 -31.77
C GLY A 502 1.55 15.93 -31.17
N ALA A 503 0.85 16.52 -30.24
CA ALA A 503 -0.55 16.26 -30.07
C ALA A 503 -1.27 17.00 -31.21
N ASN A 504 -1.80 16.26 -32.15
CA ASN A 504 -2.66 16.80 -33.21
C ASN A 504 -4.07 16.93 -32.61
N PRO A 505 -4.62 18.12 -32.40
CA PRO A 505 -6.02 18.28 -32.08
C PRO A 505 -6.76 18.48 -33.41
N ASP A 506 -7.17 17.39 -34.07
CA ASP A 506 -8.23 17.36 -35.08
C ASP A 506 -8.17 16.03 -35.86
N GLY A 507 -9.17 15.13 -35.60
CA GLY A 507 -9.38 13.90 -36.35
C GLY A 507 -10.18 12.87 -35.58
#